data_ce1cde849b5107006d746c905005791f
#
_entry.id   ce1cde849b5107006d746c905005791f
#
_cell.length_a   1.000
_cell.length_b   1.000
_cell.length_c   1.000
_cell.angle_alpha   90.00
_cell.angle_beta   90.00
_cell.angle_gamma   90.00
#
_symmetry.space_group_name_H-M   'P 1'
#
loop_
_entity.id
_entity.type
_entity.pdbx_description
1 polymer ?
#
loop_
_entity_poly.entity_id
_entity_poly.type
_entity_poly.pdbx_seq_one_letter_code
_entity_poly.pdbx_strand_id
1 'polypeptide(L)'
;MVLQSTKYNHLFENVIPNAVGGIRIFGKNDNYAKPQDYDNVLNLENRIWAELFQNLEFLLDQYSSREYLLGLRSLPIPNNMFPEFDAISPLIENSTGWTLISVAGFLDEELFFDINKKRQFPVTEIIRQSPRFAEKYAGIDIQNDDGYTPEPDIFHDIQGHIPFLMNKKYAEFMWEIGVLGDEILKDERGLGPDLVAHNLKRLQNFAWWTYEFGLIKNTSDTDPFRRVANDMDYEIYGAGIISSLDEVTNVVKCAKGDSSRSKFLPYNIEEMIMTCFDYSNIQDRYYVIDSMDSLYKSFRANQQLFWFEG
;
A
#
# COMPACT_ATOMS: atom_id res chain seq x y z
N MET A 1 -21.01 -12.41 0.61
CA MET A 1 -21.33 -13.86 0.54
C MET A 1 -20.24 -14.58 1.34
N VAL A 2 -20.54 -15.12 2.53
CA VAL A 2 -19.54 -15.85 3.32
C VAL A 2 -19.31 -17.17 2.59
N LEU A 3 -18.13 -17.34 2.03
CA LEU A 3 -17.74 -18.58 1.38
C LEU A 3 -17.69 -19.69 2.44
N GLN A 4 -18.45 -20.74 2.26
CA GLN A 4 -18.56 -21.87 3.20
C GLN A 4 -17.45 -22.90 3.05
N SER A 5 -16.31 -22.55 2.47
CA SER A 5 -15.21 -23.48 2.32
C SER A 5 -14.41 -23.60 3.60
N THR A 6 -14.64 -24.64 4.37
CA THR A 6 -13.94 -24.92 5.64
C THR A 6 -12.45 -25.15 5.49
N LYS A 7 -11.98 -25.60 4.33
CA LYS A 7 -10.55 -25.91 4.06
C LYS A 7 -9.68 -24.63 3.99
N TYR A 8 -10.26 -23.49 3.66
CA TYR A 8 -9.54 -22.24 3.41
C TYR A 8 -9.91 -21.11 4.38
N ASN A 9 -10.69 -21.40 5.42
CA ASN A 9 -11.19 -20.39 6.36
C ASN A 9 -10.05 -19.56 6.97
N HIS A 10 -8.90 -20.17 7.26
CA HIS A 10 -7.75 -19.47 7.83
C HIS A 10 -7.21 -18.33 6.95
N LEU A 11 -7.47 -18.35 5.63
CA LEU A 11 -7.06 -17.28 4.72
C LEU A 11 -8.03 -16.09 4.73
N PHE A 12 -9.20 -16.25 5.36
CA PHE A 12 -10.25 -15.25 5.42
C PHE A 12 -10.47 -14.69 6.84
N GLU A 13 -9.66 -15.11 7.81
CA GLU A 13 -9.85 -14.69 9.20
C GLU A 13 -9.64 -13.19 9.41
N ASN A 14 -8.86 -12.53 8.56
CA ASN A 14 -8.56 -11.10 8.64
C ASN A 14 -8.85 -10.39 7.31
N VAL A 15 -9.91 -10.77 6.64
CA VAL A 15 -10.39 -10.01 5.49
C VAL A 15 -10.85 -8.64 5.96
N ILE A 16 -10.45 -7.60 5.25
CA ILE A 16 -10.98 -6.24 5.44
C ILE A 16 -12.50 -6.36 5.58
N PRO A 17 -13.11 -5.86 6.66
CA PRO A 17 -14.55 -5.99 6.85
C PRO A 17 -15.25 -5.46 5.61
N ASN A 18 -16.03 -6.30 4.96
CA ASN A 18 -16.91 -5.85 3.91
C ASN A 18 -17.79 -4.73 4.47
N ALA A 19 -17.42 -3.48 4.22
CA ALA A 19 -18.21 -2.31 4.50
C ALA A 19 -18.93 -2.35 5.88
N VAL A 20 -18.19 -2.56 6.95
CA VAL A 20 -18.73 -2.35 8.30
C VAL A 20 -19.02 -0.85 8.41
N GLY A 21 -20.28 -0.49 8.58
CA GLY A 21 -20.69 0.90 8.76
C GLY A 21 -21.23 1.62 7.53
N GLY A 22 -21.52 0.92 6.42
CA GLY A 22 -22.18 1.54 5.26
C GLY A 22 -21.28 2.28 4.29
N ILE A 23 -19.98 1.97 4.31
CA ILE A 23 -19.02 2.47 3.31
C ILE A 23 -19.46 1.96 1.93
N ARG A 24 -19.56 2.89 0.97
CA ARG A 24 -19.83 2.50 -0.40
C ARG A 24 -18.59 1.91 -1.04
N ILE A 25 -18.72 0.68 -1.51
CA ILE A 25 -17.75 0.03 -2.38
C ILE A 25 -18.19 0.25 -3.81
N PHE A 26 -17.31 0.78 -4.65
CA PHE A 26 -17.54 1.01 -6.06
C PHE A 26 -17.03 -0.18 -6.87
N GLY A 27 -17.87 -0.68 -7.75
CA GLY A 27 -17.53 -1.70 -8.72
C GLY A 27 -17.32 -1.11 -10.12
N LYS A 28 -16.92 -1.96 -11.05
CA LYS A 28 -16.57 -1.60 -12.43
C LYS A 28 -17.66 -0.84 -13.22
N ASN A 29 -18.92 -1.07 -12.87
CA ASN A 29 -20.07 -0.42 -13.53
C ASN A 29 -20.52 0.86 -12.81
N ASP A 30 -19.88 1.23 -11.72
CA ASP A 30 -20.19 2.44 -10.97
C ASP A 30 -19.43 3.65 -11.54
N ASN A 31 -19.93 4.84 -11.23
CA ASN A 31 -19.19 6.08 -11.48
C ASN A 31 -18.22 6.32 -10.33
N TYR A 32 -17.10 5.57 -10.34
CA TYR A 32 -16.07 5.60 -9.31
C TYR A 32 -15.04 6.72 -9.49
N ALA A 33 -14.74 7.06 -10.75
CA ALA A 33 -13.79 8.11 -11.07
C ALA A 33 -14.45 9.48 -11.03
N LYS A 34 -13.73 10.44 -10.50
CA LYS A 34 -14.14 11.84 -10.48
C LYS A 34 -12.92 12.74 -10.66
N PRO A 35 -13.07 13.96 -11.18
CA PRO A 35 -11.99 14.97 -11.11
C PRO A 35 -11.64 15.24 -9.66
N GLN A 36 -10.36 15.49 -9.38
CA GLN A 36 -9.95 15.96 -8.05
C GLN A 36 -10.66 17.26 -7.73
N ASP A 37 -11.32 17.33 -6.58
CA ASP A 37 -12.03 18.53 -6.10
C ASP A 37 -11.11 19.38 -5.23
N TYR A 38 -10.05 19.89 -5.84
CA TYR A 38 -8.99 20.61 -5.15
C TYR A 38 -9.47 21.93 -4.54
N ASP A 39 -10.41 22.60 -5.18
CA ASP A 39 -10.94 23.92 -4.73
C ASP A 39 -11.73 23.80 -3.40
N ASN A 40 -12.23 22.62 -3.07
CA ASN A 40 -13.00 22.37 -1.85
C ASN A 40 -12.18 21.67 -0.73
N VAL A 41 -10.87 21.60 -0.87
CA VAL A 41 -10.00 21.11 0.20
C VAL A 41 -10.06 22.07 1.40
N LEU A 42 -10.38 21.52 2.57
CA LEU A 42 -10.51 22.33 3.79
C LEU A 42 -9.13 22.76 4.33
N ASN A 43 -9.07 23.93 4.93
CA ASN A 43 -7.85 24.38 5.63
C ASN A 43 -7.41 23.40 6.73
N LEU A 44 -8.35 22.70 7.35
CA LEU A 44 -8.05 21.65 8.33
C LEU A 44 -7.34 20.46 7.67
N GLU A 45 -7.78 20.03 6.50
CA GLU A 45 -7.18 18.92 5.76
C GLU A 45 -5.75 19.24 5.33
N ASN A 46 -5.49 20.46 4.86
CA ASN A 46 -4.12 20.90 4.57
C ASN A 46 -3.24 20.91 5.83
N ARG A 47 -3.78 21.28 7.00
CA ARG A 47 -3.02 21.21 8.26
C ARG A 47 -2.72 19.80 8.68
N ILE A 48 -3.68 18.88 8.53
CA ILE A 48 -3.47 17.45 8.82
C ILE A 48 -2.38 16.87 7.90
N TRP A 49 -2.45 17.18 6.60
CA TRP A 49 -1.40 16.79 5.65
C TRP A 49 -0.02 17.27 6.08
N ALA A 50 0.08 18.58 6.40
CA ALA A 50 1.35 19.19 6.82
C ALA A 50 1.90 18.57 8.10
N GLU A 51 1.05 18.27 9.06
CA GLU A 51 1.45 17.63 10.33
C GLU A 51 1.95 16.21 10.11
N LEU A 52 1.22 15.40 9.34
CA LEU A 52 1.65 14.04 8.99
C LEU A 52 2.99 14.04 8.25
N PHE A 53 3.15 14.95 7.29
CA PHE A 53 4.40 15.10 6.54
C PHE A 53 5.57 15.49 7.45
N GLN A 54 5.36 16.50 8.29
CA GLN A 54 6.38 16.99 9.22
C GLN A 54 6.84 15.92 10.22
N ASN A 55 5.90 15.13 10.74
CA ASN A 55 6.20 14.07 11.71
C ASN A 55 7.02 12.93 11.09
N LEU A 56 6.86 12.69 9.79
CA LEU A 56 7.50 11.59 9.08
C LEU A 56 8.77 11.99 8.32
N GLU A 57 8.91 13.25 7.88
CA GLU A 57 9.97 13.69 6.96
C GLU A 57 11.37 13.25 7.40
N PHE A 58 11.72 13.46 8.67
CA PHE A 58 13.04 13.12 9.20
C PHE A 58 13.26 11.60 9.24
N LEU A 59 12.26 10.85 9.72
CA LEU A 59 12.32 9.39 9.82
C LEU A 59 12.42 8.75 8.43
N LEU A 60 11.63 9.22 7.48
CA LEU A 60 11.66 8.71 6.12
C LEU A 60 12.96 9.07 5.39
N ASP A 61 13.50 10.27 5.58
CA ASP A 61 14.82 10.62 5.02
C ASP A 61 15.91 9.70 5.55
N GLN A 62 15.82 9.27 6.81
CA GLN A 62 16.81 8.40 7.43
C GLN A 62 16.61 6.90 7.10
N TYR A 63 15.36 6.41 7.10
CA TYR A 63 15.09 4.97 7.15
C TYR A 63 14.38 4.40 5.91
N SER A 64 13.79 5.22 5.03
CA SER A 64 13.15 4.68 3.83
C SER A 64 14.15 4.25 2.77
N SER A 65 13.71 3.42 1.82
CA SER A 65 14.56 2.95 0.74
C SER A 65 15.00 4.09 -0.19
N ARG A 66 16.13 3.87 -0.85
CA ARG A 66 16.66 4.83 -1.82
C ARG A 66 15.69 5.10 -2.96
N GLU A 67 15.01 4.07 -3.44
CA GLU A 67 14.01 4.18 -4.52
C GLU A 67 12.89 5.14 -4.14
N TYR A 68 12.42 5.06 -2.89
CA TYR A 68 11.43 5.97 -2.36
C TYR A 68 11.93 7.42 -2.35
N LEU A 69 13.12 7.67 -1.79
CA LEU A 69 13.69 9.02 -1.69
C LEU A 69 13.91 9.66 -3.05
N LEU A 70 14.38 8.90 -4.03
CA LEU A 70 14.55 9.37 -5.41
C LEU A 70 13.22 9.75 -6.03
N GLY A 71 12.19 8.91 -5.87
CA GLY A 71 10.85 9.18 -6.37
C GLY A 71 10.23 10.41 -5.71
N LEU A 72 10.26 10.48 -4.38
CA LEU A 72 9.71 11.61 -3.63
C LEU A 72 10.33 12.95 -4.06
N ARG A 73 11.64 13.00 -4.23
CA ARG A 73 12.35 14.22 -4.66
C ARG A 73 12.17 14.57 -6.13
N SER A 74 11.67 13.64 -6.92
CA SER A 74 11.39 13.84 -8.35
C SER A 74 9.99 14.37 -8.63
N LEU A 75 9.13 14.41 -7.60
CA LEU A 75 7.74 14.80 -7.71
C LEU A 75 7.45 16.11 -6.93
N PRO A 76 6.60 16.98 -7.44
CA PRO A 76 6.20 18.22 -6.76
C PRO A 76 5.14 17.95 -5.68
N ILE A 77 5.42 16.99 -4.78
CA ILE A 77 4.55 16.70 -3.64
C ILE A 77 4.79 17.76 -2.57
N PRO A 78 3.82 18.63 -2.26
CA PRO A 78 4.01 19.67 -1.27
C PRO A 78 3.99 19.10 0.14
N ASN A 79 4.75 19.72 1.05
CA ASN A 79 4.79 19.28 2.44
C ASN A 79 3.78 20.00 3.36
N ASN A 80 3.02 20.95 2.86
CA ASN A 80 2.18 21.84 3.66
C ASN A 80 0.71 21.92 3.19
N MET A 81 0.35 21.24 2.12
CA MET A 81 -0.99 21.20 1.57
C MET A 81 -1.22 19.96 0.72
N PHE A 82 -2.47 19.67 0.37
CA PHE A 82 -2.80 18.59 -0.54
C PHE A 82 -2.09 18.76 -1.88
N PRO A 83 -1.58 17.66 -2.46
CA PRO A 83 -0.98 17.67 -3.78
C PRO A 83 -2.05 17.77 -4.88
N GLU A 84 -1.72 18.51 -5.92
CA GLU A 84 -2.53 18.54 -7.15
C GLU A 84 -2.15 17.35 -8.03
N PHE A 85 -3.12 16.49 -8.37
CA PHE A 85 -2.86 15.31 -9.19
C PHE A 85 -2.43 15.70 -10.60
N ASP A 86 -2.95 16.81 -11.14
CA ASP A 86 -2.56 17.34 -12.45
C ASP A 86 -1.10 17.81 -12.50
N ALA A 87 -0.49 18.11 -11.36
CA ALA A 87 0.93 18.45 -11.29
C ALA A 87 1.82 17.19 -11.21
N ILE A 88 1.32 16.09 -10.65
CA ILE A 88 2.07 14.86 -10.37
C ILE A 88 1.90 13.83 -11.49
N SER A 89 0.66 13.57 -11.91
CA SER A 89 0.32 12.49 -12.84
C SER A 89 1.08 12.54 -14.17
N PRO A 90 1.27 13.71 -14.84
CA PRO A 90 2.04 13.77 -16.08
C PRO A 90 3.51 13.38 -15.93
N LEU A 91 4.11 13.62 -14.75
CA LEU A 91 5.50 13.25 -14.50
C LEU A 91 5.65 11.73 -14.36
N ILE A 92 4.70 11.08 -13.69
CA ILE A 92 4.64 9.64 -13.54
C ILE A 92 4.37 8.99 -14.91
N GLU A 93 3.42 9.53 -15.67
CA GLU A 93 3.09 9.04 -17.01
C GLU A 93 4.31 9.09 -17.95
N ASN A 94 5.03 10.20 -17.95
CA ASN A 94 6.26 10.33 -18.74
C ASN A 94 7.37 9.37 -18.28
N SER A 95 7.44 9.02 -16.99
CA SER A 95 8.46 8.13 -16.45
C SER A 95 8.16 6.65 -16.70
N THR A 96 6.92 6.23 -16.41
CA THR A 96 6.55 4.80 -16.30
C THR A 96 5.25 4.43 -17.00
N GLY A 97 4.53 5.40 -17.57
CA GLY A 97 3.23 5.19 -18.22
C GLY A 97 2.07 5.03 -17.24
N TRP A 98 2.28 5.27 -15.95
CA TRP A 98 1.20 5.28 -14.95
C TRP A 98 0.57 6.66 -14.83
N THR A 99 -0.73 6.69 -14.56
CA THR A 99 -1.49 7.91 -14.28
C THR A 99 -2.23 7.80 -12.95
N LEU A 100 -2.56 8.92 -12.34
CA LEU A 100 -3.41 8.94 -11.15
C LEU A 100 -4.88 9.05 -11.57
N ILE A 101 -5.74 8.36 -10.82
CA ILE A 101 -7.18 8.48 -10.97
C ILE A 101 -7.81 8.78 -9.61
N SER A 102 -8.49 9.92 -9.51
CA SER A 102 -9.23 10.25 -8.30
C SER A 102 -10.48 9.38 -8.18
N VAL A 103 -10.66 8.75 -7.02
CA VAL A 103 -11.75 7.81 -6.76
C VAL A 103 -12.66 8.29 -5.64
N ALA A 104 -13.95 7.96 -5.78
CA ALA A 104 -14.99 8.46 -4.88
C ALA A 104 -15.08 7.70 -3.54
N GLY A 105 -14.39 6.56 -3.41
CA GLY A 105 -14.45 5.70 -2.23
C GLY A 105 -13.62 4.44 -2.37
N PHE A 106 -13.98 3.40 -1.63
CA PHE A 106 -13.37 2.10 -1.80
C PHE A 106 -13.75 1.47 -3.13
N LEU A 107 -12.83 0.68 -3.64
CA LEU A 107 -13.00 -0.09 -4.86
C LEU A 107 -13.16 -1.57 -4.48
N ASP A 108 -14.03 -2.28 -5.20
CA ASP A 108 -14.00 -3.73 -5.12
C ASP A 108 -12.72 -4.28 -5.78
N GLU A 109 -12.44 -5.54 -5.52
CA GLU A 109 -11.21 -6.18 -6.00
C GLU A 109 -11.14 -6.23 -7.53
N GLU A 110 -12.28 -6.45 -8.20
CA GLU A 110 -12.34 -6.50 -9.67
C GLU A 110 -11.96 -5.15 -10.27
N LEU A 111 -12.51 -4.07 -9.73
CA LEU A 111 -12.22 -2.72 -10.20
C LEU A 111 -10.78 -2.32 -9.87
N PHE A 112 -10.28 -2.64 -8.67
CA PHE A 112 -8.91 -2.33 -8.27
C PHE A 112 -7.88 -2.94 -9.23
N PHE A 113 -8.00 -4.23 -9.54
CA PHE A 113 -7.06 -4.87 -10.47
C PHE A 113 -7.27 -4.41 -11.93
N ASP A 114 -8.50 -4.13 -12.36
CA ASP A 114 -8.77 -3.58 -13.69
C ASP A 114 -8.14 -2.19 -13.88
N ILE A 115 -8.14 -1.35 -12.86
CA ILE A 115 -7.48 -0.03 -12.86
C ILE A 115 -5.96 -0.21 -12.91
N ASN A 116 -5.39 -1.03 -12.05
CA ASN A 116 -3.93 -1.24 -12.01
C ASN A 116 -3.40 -1.86 -13.32
N LYS A 117 -4.14 -2.79 -13.92
CA LYS A 117 -3.82 -3.34 -15.24
C LYS A 117 -3.79 -2.30 -16.35
N LYS A 118 -4.53 -1.21 -16.21
CA LYS A 118 -4.50 -0.06 -17.13
C LYS A 118 -3.40 0.95 -16.81
N ARG A 119 -2.52 0.65 -15.86
CA ARG A 119 -1.49 1.55 -15.33
C ARG A 119 -2.10 2.83 -14.76
N GLN A 120 -3.22 2.70 -14.08
CA GLN A 120 -3.85 3.77 -13.33
C GLN A 120 -3.74 3.45 -11.84
N PHE A 121 -3.34 4.42 -11.03
CA PHE A 121 -3.28 4.28 -9.58
C PHE A 121 -4.46 5.04 -8.96
N PRO A 122 -5.37 4.34 -8.25
CA PRO A 122 -6.50 4.98 -7.61
C PRO A 122 -6.04 5.75 -6.36
N VAL A 123 -6.45 7.02 -6.27
CA VAL A 123 -6.15 7.88 -5.12
C VAL A 123 -7.45 8.43 -4.56
N THR A 124 -7.68 8.24 -3.26
CA THR A 124 -8.79 8.90 -2.58
C THR A 124 -8.46 10.36 -2.25
N GLU A 125 -9.46 11.25 -2.23
CA GLU A 125 -9.25 12.68 -1.92
C GLU A 125 -9.43 13.01 -0.44
N ILE A 126 -9.58 12.03 0.43
CA ILE A 126 -9.92 12.25 1.82
C ILE A 126 -8.77 11.85 2.70
N ILE A 127 -8.43 12.71 3.67
CA ILE A 127 -7.37 12.46 4.64
C ILE A 127 -7.98 12.01 5.97
N ARG A 128 -7.28 11.15 6.69
CA ARG A 128 -7.60 10.72 8.06
C ARG A 128 -7.86 11.92 8.97
N GLN A 129 -8.72 11.75 9.99
CA GLN A 129 -9.12 12.79 10.94
C GLN A 129 -9.89 13.99 10.33
N SER A 130 -10.17 13.96 9.04
CA SER A 130 -11.03 14.96 8.41
C SER A 130 -12.50 14.73 8.77
N PRO A 131 -13.29 15.78 9.01
CA PRO A 131 -14.75 15.65 9.11
C PRO A 131 -15.36 14.98 7.87
N ARG A 132 -14.82 15.24 6.68
CA ARG A 132 -15.26 14.59 5.44
C ARG A 132 -14.94 13.10 5.42
N PHE A 133 -13.85 12.69 6.06
CA PHE A 133 -13.52 11.27 6.23
C PHE A 133 -14.57 10.57 7.08
N ALA A 134 -14.95 11.18 8.22
CA ALA A 134 -16.00 10.64 9.08
C ALA A 134 -17.37 10.56 8.38
N GLU A 135 -17.73 11.53 7.55
CA GLU A 135 -18.96 11.53 6.77
C GLU A 135 -18.95 10.42 5.70
N LYS A 136 -17.82 10.24 5.01
CA LYS A 136 -17.67 9.22 3.95
C LYS A 136 -17.63 7.81 4.49
N TYR A 137 -17.00 7.61 5.63
CA TYR A 137 -16.79 6.32 6.28
C TYR A 137 -17.58 6.22 7.59
N ALA A 138 -18.83 6.70 7.58
CA ALA A 138 -19.70 6.70 8.75
C ALA A 138 -19.80 5.30 9.39
N GLY A 139 -19.41 5.20 10.67
CA GLY A 139 -19.43 3.96 11.46
C GLY A 139 -18.07 3.31 11.64
N ILE A 140 -17.00 3.82 11.03
CA ILE A 140 -15.64 3.46 11.41
C ILE A 140 -15.24 4.34 12.58
N ASP A 141 -14.86 3.71 13.68
CA ASP A 141 -14.31 4.42 14.85
C ASP A 141 -12.87 4.85 14.52
N ILE A 142 -12.70 6.10 14.09
CA ILE A 142 -11.41 6.69 13.70
C ILE A 142 -10.71 7.29 14.93
N GLN A 143 -10.95 6.75 16.11
CA GLN A 143 -10.36 7.25 17.37
C GLN A 143 -8.89 6.86 17.54
N ASN A 144 -8.10 6.84 16.48
CA ASN A 144 -6.65 6.72 16.63
C ASN A 144 -6.03 8.12 16.60
N ASP A 145 -5.71 8.64 17.76
CA ASP A 145 -4.96 9.89 17.94
C ASP A 145 -3.51 9.80 17.39
N ASP A 146 -3.08 8.60 16.99
CA ASP A 146 -1.68 8.26 16.71
C ASP A 146 -1.29 8.33 15.22
N GLY A 147 -2.16 8.84 14.35
CA GLY A 147 -1.84 9.00 12.92
C GLY A 147 -1.96 7.74 12.07
N TYR A 148 -2.26 6.58 12.67
CA TYR A 148 -2.59 5.36 11.96
C TYR A 148 -4.03 5.41 11.46
N THR A 149 -4.28 4.88 10.27
CA THR A 149 -5.64 4.63 9.78
C THR A 149 -5.70 3.24 9.17
N PRO A 150 -6.71 2.42 9.53
CA PRO A 150 -6.90 1.10 8.92
C PRO A 150 -7.31 1.19 7.44
N GLU A 151 -7.70 2.37 7.00
CA GLU A 151 -8.20 2.60 5.65
C GLU A 151 -7.24 3.49 4.86
N PRO A 152 -6.96 3.19 3.57
CA PRO A 152 -6.15 4.06 2.75
C PRO A 152 -6.79 5.44 2.61
N ASP A 153 -6.01 6.46 2.81
CA ASP A 153 -6.37 7.85 2.62
C ASP A 153 -5.41 8.53 1.63
N ILE A 154 -5.66 9.79 1.27
CA ILE A 154 -4.81 10.50 0.31
C ILE A 154 -3.33 10.51 0.75
N PHE A 155 -3.06 10.58 2.06
CA PHE A 155 -1.70 10.59 2.56
C PHE A 155 -1.01 9.25 2.34
N HIS A 156 -1.71 8.14 2.62
CA HIS A 156 -1.22 6.80 2.32
C HIS A 156 -0.99 6.61 0.82
N ASP A 157 -1.99 6.96 0.00
CA ASP A 157 -1.91 6.75 -1.44
C ASP A 157 -0.75 7.55 -2.05
N ILE A 158 -0.68 8.86 -1.77
CA ILE A 158 0.32 9.74 -2.37
C ILE A 158 1.70 9.57 -1.70
N GLN A 159 1.77 9.63 -0.38
CA GLN A 159 3.06 9.58 0.31
C GLN A 159 3.65 8.18 0.32
N GLY A 160 2.82 7.16 0.45
CA GLY A 160 3.27 5.77 0.52
C GLY A 160 3.65 5.17 -0.84
N HIS A 161 2.79 5.30 -1.84
CA HIS A 161 2.93 4.57 -3.10
C HIS A 161 3.51 5.38 -4.25
N ILE A 162 3.08 6.64 -4.41
CA ILE A 162 3.36 7.40 -5.62
C ILE A 162 4.85 7.64 -5.89
N PRO A 163 5.72 7.89 -4.90
CA PRO A 163 7.16 8.00 -5.14
C PRO A 163 7.77 6.77 -5.82
N PHE A 164 7.30 5.59 -5.47
CA PHE A 164 7.79 4.35 -6.09
C PHE A 164 7.38 4.18 -7.55
N LEU A 165 6.26 4.76 -7.98
CA LEU A 165 5.82 4.70 -9.37
C LEU A 165 6.77 5.45 -10.33
N MET A 166 7.68 6.28 -9.82
CA MET A 166 8.76 6.86 -10.62
C MET A 166 9.82 5.82 -11.00
N ASN A 167 9.90 4.68 -10.31
CA ASN A 167 10.81 3.59 -10.62
C ASN A 167 10.18 2.60 -11.61
N LYS A 168 10.80 2.45 -12.79
CA LYS A 168 10.27 1.59 -13.87
C LYS A 168 10.07 0.14 -13.45
N LYS A 169 10.96 -0.43 -12.65
CA LYS A 169 10.85 -1.82 -12.21
C LYS A 169 9.71 -2.01 -11.21
N TYR A 170 9.55 -1.06 -10.28
CA TYR A 170 8.43 -1.08 -9.35
C TYR A 170 7.09 -0.90 -10.08
N ALA A 171 7.02 0.05 -11.00
CA ALA A 171 5.83 0.30 -11.79
C ALA A 171 5.43 -0.94 -12.64
N GLU A 172 6.40 -1.65 -13.19
CA GLU A 172 6.17 -2.91 -13.90
C GLU A 172 5.71 -4.02 -12.96
N PHE A 173 6.31 -4.13 -11.78
CA PHE A 173 5.90 -5.09 -10.75
C PHE A 173 4.45 -4.86 -10.30
N MET A 174 4.05 -3.61 -10.04
CA MET A 174 2.67 -3.27 -9.71
C MET A 174 1.69 -3.61 -10.83
N TRP A 175 2.09 -3.36 -12.07
CA TRP A 175 1.30 -3.73 -13.23
C TRP A 175 1.12 -5.26 -13.34
N GLU A 176 2.19 -6.02 -13.17
CA GLU A 176 2.13 -7.50 -13.19
C GLU A 176 1.21 -8.06 -12.09
N ILE A 177 1.20 -7.46 -10.90
CA ILE A 177 0.25 -7.81 -9.83
C ILE A 177 -1.19 -7.51 -10.27
N GLY A 178 -1.42 -6.35 -10.89
CA GLY A 178 -2.73 -6.00 -11.45
C GLY A 178 -3.22 -6.99 -12.51
N VAL A 179 -2.33 -7.40 -13.42
CA VAL A 179 -2.63 -8.40 -14.45
C VAL A 179 -2.97 -9.75 -13.82
N LEU A 180 -2.14 -10.24 -12.91
CA LEU A 180 -2.35 -11.53 -12.25
C LEU A 180 -3.66 -11.55 -11.44
N GLY A 181 -3.99 -10.46 -10.73
CA GLY A 181 -5.23 -10.33 -9.99
C GLY A 181 -6.47 -10.37 -10.91
N ASP A 182 -6.41 -9.68 -12.06
CA ASP A 182 -7.48 -9.70 -13.08
C ASP A 182 -7.65 -11.11 -13.71
N GLU A 183 -6.54 -11.83 -13.97
CA GLU A 183 -6.57 -13.20 -14.47
C GLU A 183 -7.21 -14.17 -13.46
N ILE A 184 -6.84 -14.05 -12.18
CA ILE A 184 -7.42 -14.87 -11.09
C ILE A 184 -8.92 -14.60 -10.98
N LEU A 185 -9.34 -13.34 -10.96
CA LEU A 185 -10.75 -12.96 -10.83
C LEU A 185 -11.61 -13.43 -12.01
N LYS A 186 -11.05 -13.47 -13.19
CA LYS A 186 -11.74 -13.99 -14.39
C LYS A 186 -11.82 -15.52 -14.43
N ASP A 187 -11.21 -16.17 -13.45
CA ASP A 187 -11.12 -17.63 -13.40
C ASP A 187 -10.60 -18.25 -14.72
N GLU A 188 -9.51 -17.70 -15.25
CA GLU A 188 -8.98 -18.12 -16.54
C GLU A 188 -8.60 -19.62 -16.59
N ARG A 189 -8.48 -20.25 -15.40
CA ARG A 189 -8.21 -21.71 -15.29
C ARG A 189 -9.44 -22.56 -15.00
N GLY A 190 -10.63 -21.96 -14.81
CA GLY A 190 -11.86 -22.69 -14.54
C GLY A 190 -11.89 -23.41 -13.20
N LEU A 191 -11.30 -22.81 -12.17
CA LEU A 191 -11.13 -23.42 -10.83
C LEU A 191 -12.41 -23.30 -9.96
N GLY A 192 -13.28 -22.37 -10.30
CA GLY A 192 -14.48 -22.06 -9.55
C GLY A 192 -14.28 -21.05 -8.40
N PRO A 193 -15.39 -20.51 -7.87
CA PRO A 193 -15.38 -19.31 -7.03
C PRO A 193 -14.58 -19.47 -5.72
N ASP A 194 -14.59 -20.65 -5.12
CA ASP A 194 -13.87 -20.88 -3.86
C ASP A 194 -12.35 -20.83 -4.04
N LEU A 195 -11.86 -21.41 -5.13
CA LEU A 195 -10.42 -21.39 -5.43
C LEU A 195 -9.97 -20.03 -5.98
N VAL A 196 -10.83 -19.33 -6.72
CA VAL A 196 -10.60 -17.94 -7.13
C VAL A 196 -10.40 -17.05 -5.90
N ALA A 197 -11.33 -17.11 -4.94
CA ALA A 197 -11.21 -16.33 -3.70
C ALA A 197 -9.96 -16.71 -2.90
N HIS A 198 -9.64 -18.00 -2.82
CA HIS A 198 -8.41 -18.49 -2.17
C HIS A 198 -7.14 -17.92 -2.85
N ASN A 199 -7.08 -17.98 -4.16
CA ASN A 199 -5.94 -17.53 -4.94
C ASN A 199 -5.78 -16.00 -4.87
N LEU A 200 -6.88 -15.28 -4.91
CA LEU A 200 -6.90 -13.84 -4.72
C LEU A 200 -6.35 -13.46 -3.33
N LYS A 201 -6.77 -14.18 -2.28
CA LYS A 201 -6.25 -13.95 -0.92
C LYS A 201 -4.75 -14.20 -0.81
N ARG A 202 -4.22 -15.20 -1.52
CA ARG A 202 -2.76 -15.41 -1.60
C ARG A 202 -2.05 -14.20 -2.20
N LEU A 203 -2.61 -13.61 -3.27
CA LEU A 203 -2.06 -12.42 -3.89
C LEU A 203 -2.14 -11.20 -2.96
N GLN A 204 -3.25 -11.02 -2.26
CA GLN A 204 -3.41 -9.96 -1.26
C GLN A 204 -2.41 -10.10 -0.10
N ASN A 205 -2.21 -11.32 0.42
CA ASN A 205 -1.23 -11.56 1.48
C ASN A 205 0.19 -11.22 0.99
N PHE A 206 0.54 -11.61 -0.24
CA PHE A 206 1.83 -11.26 -0.83
C PHE A 206 2.00 -9.75 -0.97
N ALA A 207 0.98 -9.06 -1.47
CA ALA A 207 0.94 -7.62 -1.60
C ALA A 207 1.17 -6.93 -0.25
N TRP A 208 0.43 -7.36 0.76
CA TRP A 208 0.54 -6.83 2.13
C TRP A 208 1.95 -6.95 2.68
N TRP A 209 2.55 -8.14 2.60
CA TRP A 209 3.86 -8.39 3.15
C TRP A 209 5.02 -7.90 2.28
N THR A 210 4.73 -7.31 1.13
CA THR A 210 5.74 -6.71 0.25
C THR A 210 5.55 -5.20 0.15
N TYR A 211 4.82 -4.71 -0.84
CA TYR A 211 4.78 -3.27 -1.12
C TYR A 211 3.99 -2.45 -0.09
N GLU A 212 3.22 -3.10 0.80
CA GLU A 212 2.57 -2.40 1.92
C GLU A 212 3.44 -2.39 3.19
N PHE A 213 3.95 -3.55 3.63
CA PHE A 213 4.67 -3.68 4.91
C PHE A 213 6.03 -4.36 4.76
N GLY A 214 6.70 -4.15 3.64
CA GLY A 214 7.99 -4.76 3.37
C GLY A 214 9.19 -3.94 3.87
N LEU A 215 10.24 -4.66 4.25
CA LEU A 215 11.56 -4.11 4.54
C LEU A 215 12.58 -4.67 3.56
N ILE A 216 13.65 -3.91 3.31
CA ILE A 216 14.78 -4.30 2.47
C ILE A 216 16.08 -4.21 3.27
N LYS A 217 17.03 -5.12 3.02
CA LYS A 217 18.36 -5.04 3.64
C LYS A 217 19.05 -3.74 3.28
N ASN A 218 19.55 -3.05 4.29
CA ASN A 218 20.44 -1.92 4.07
C ASN A 218 21.80 -2.44 3.63
N THR A 219 22.22 -2.08 2.43
CA THR A 219 23.51 -2.51 1.85
C THR A 219 24.52 -1.36 1.72
N SER A 220 24.16 -0.16 2.19
CA SER A 220 24.95 1.05 1.98
C SER A 220 25.18 1.80 3.30
N ASP A 221 26.39 1.74 3.83
CA ASP A 221 26.80 2.52 5.01
C ASP A 221 26.74 4.04 4.76
N THR A 222 26.79 4.47 3.50
CA THR A 222 26.77 5.89 3.12
C THR A 222 26.00 6.09 1.82
N ASP A 223 24.73 6.47 1.93
CA ASP A 223 23.95 6.92 0.78
C ASP A 223 24.02 8.46 0.68
N PRO A 224 24.59 9.02 -0.40
CA PRO A 224 24.70 10.47 -0.57
C PRO A 224 23.36 11.18 -0.72
N PHE A 225 22.28 10.43 -0.92
CA PHE A 225 20.90 10.96 -0.99
C PHE A 225 20.24 11.13 0.38
N ARG A 226 20.87 10.67 1.47
CA ARG A 226 20.34 10.85 2.83
C ARG A 226 20.96 12.05 3.51
N ARG A 227 20.17 12.79 4.27
CA ARG A 227 20.67 13.86 5.15
C ARG A 227 21.33 13.28 6.41
N VAL A 228 20.82 12.12 6.87
CA VAL A 228 21.33 11.40 8.04
C VAL A 228 21.51 9.94 7.64
N ALA A 229 22.63 9.34 8.04
CA ALA A 229 22.90 7.93 7.77
C ALA A 229 21.86 7.03 8.43
N ASN A 230 21.45 5.99 7.73
CA ASN A 230 20.61 4.94 8.30
C ASN A 230 21.48 4.10 9.25
N ASP A 231 21.07 4.01 10.51
CA ASP A 231 21.76 3.25 11.55
C ASP A 231 21.09 1.89 11.85
N MET A 232 20.23 1.43 10.93
CA MET A 232 19.62 0.09 10.97
C MET A 232 20.17 -0.80 9.85
N ASP A 233 20.06 -2.11 10.04
CA ASP A 233 20.35 -3.13 9.02
C ASP A 233 19.32 -3.18 7.89
N TYR A 234 18.27 -2.36 7.99
CA TYR A 234 17.11 -2.38 7.11
C TYR A 234 16.75 -0.99 6.60
N GLU A 235 16.09 -0.96 5.45
CA GLU A 235 15.39 0.20 4.91
C GLU A 235 13.91 -0.12 4.74
N ILE A 236 13.06 0.91 4.84
CA ILE A 236 11.60 0.78 4.70
C ILE A 236 11.22 1.02 3.25
N TYR A 237 10.51 0.06 2.64
CA TYR A 237 9.91 0.27 1.31
C TYR A 237 8.40 0.05 1.28
N GLY A 238 7.81 -0.47 2.34
CA GLY A 238 6.36 -0.69 2.42
C GLY A 238 5.58 0.61 2.58
N ALA A 239 4.58 0.83 1.73
CA ALA A 239 3.77 2.05 1.71
C ALA A 239 2.96 2.24 3.00
N GLY A 240 2.43 1.15 3.56
CA GLY A 240 1.71 1.15 4.84
C GLY A 240 2.59 1.59 6.02
N ILE A 241 3.88 1.21 5.99
CA ILE A 241 4.84 1.70 6.99
C ILE A 241 5.14 3.18 6.73
N ILE A 242 5.49 3.56 5.50
CA ILE A 242 5.89 4.91 5.11
C ILE A 242 4.83 5.96 5.47
N SER A 243 3.56 5.61 5.38
CA SER A 243 2.45 6.53 5.63
C SER A 243 1.94 6.53 7.07
N SER A 244 2.60 5.79 7.98
CA SER A 244 2.22 5.66 9.39
C SER A 244 3.38 5.96 10.33
N LEU A 245 3.25 6.99 11.15
CA LEU A 245 4.25 7.34 12.17
C LEU A 245 4.46 6.18 13.17
N ASP A 246 3.38 5.51 13.53
CA ASP A 246 3.43 4.40 14.48
C ASP A 246 4.16 3.19 13.92
N GLU A 247 3.90 2.85 12.65
CA GLU A 247 4.59 1.74 11.97
C GLU A 247 6.08 2.04 11.79
N VAL A 248 6.46 3.24 11.31
CA VAL A 248 7.87 3.63 11.21
C VAL A 248 8.54 3.57 12.58
N THR A 249 7.90 4.14 13.60
CA THR A 249 8.42 4.14 14.96
C THR A 249 8.58 2.73 15.52
N ASN A 250 7.61 1.86 15.27
CA ASN A 250 7.67 0.45 15.68
C ASN A 250 8.83 -0.29 14.99
N VAL A 251 8.97 -0.13 13.67
CA VAL A 251 10.09 -0.72 12.92
C VAL A 251 11.43 -0.28 13.50
N VAL A 252 11.61 1.05 13.71
CA VAL A 252 12.85 1.59 14.24
C VAL A 252 13.15 1.06 15.64
N LYS A 253 12.17 1.06 16.56
CA LYS A 253 12.33 0.53 17.92
C LYS A 253 12.69 -0.96 17.92
N CYS A 254 12.00 -1.75 17.09
CA CYS A 254 12.27 -3.19 16.98
C CYS A 254 13.65 -3.47 16.39
N ALA A 255 14.08 -2.73 15.35
CA ALA A 255 15.38 -2.87 14.73
C ALA A 255 16.53 -2.52 15.68
N LYS A 256 16.32 -1.53 16.56
CA LYS A 256 17.31 -1.11 17.58
C LYS A 256 17.29 -1.96 18.86
N GLY A 257 16.37 -2.92 18.96
CA GLY A 257 16.21 -3.76 20.15
C GLY A 257 15.48 -3.09 21.32
N ASP A 258 14.87 -1.93 21.09
CA ASP A 258 14.09 -1.19 22.10
C ASP A 258 12.66 -1.73 22.25
N SER A 259 12.23 -2.60 21.35
CA SER A 259 10.94 -3.27 21.36
C SER A 259 11.06 -4.69 20.81
N SER A 260 10.24 -5.60 21.31
CA SER A 260 10.07 -6.96 20.79
C SER A 260 8.66 -7.18 20.22
N ARG A 261 7.94 -6.10 19.92
CA ARG A 261 6.55 -6.17 19.43
C ARG A 261 6.47 -6.89 18.09
N SER A 262 7.41 -6.64 17.22
CA SER A 262 7.40 -7.19 15.86
C SER A 262 8.68 -7.97 15.55
N LYS A 263 8.55 -8.98 14.69
CA LYS A 263 9.66 -9.83 14.24
C LYS A 263 10.08 -9.43 12.83
N PHE A 264 11.37 -9.49 12.56
CA PHE A 264 11.92 -9.39 11.21
C PHE A 264 12.22 -10.78 10.67
N LEU A 265 11.57 -11.16 9.61
CA LEU A 265 11.64 -12.48 9.00
C LEU A 265 12.28 -12.38 7.61
N PRO A 266 13.08 -13.36 7.19
CA PRO A 266 13.59 -13.38 5.85
C PRO A 266 12.45 -13.56 4.84
N TYR A 267 12.59 -12.94 3.66
CA TYR A 267 11.65 -13.12 2.56
C TYR A 267 11.44 -14.60 2.23
N ASN A 268 10.21 -15.03 2.23
CA ASN A 268 9.77 -16.36 1.83
C ASN A 268 8.39 -16.27 1.19
N ILE A 269 8.32 -16.37 -0.14
CA ILE A 269 7.07 -16.19 -0.88
C ILE A 269 6.02 -17.24 -0.49
N GLU A 270 6.40 -18.50 -0.26
CA GLU A 270 5.47 -19.59 0.09
C GLU A 270 4.84 -19.35 1.47
N GLU A 271 5.61 -18.81 2.41
CA GLU A 271 5.12 -18.44 3.73
C GLU A 271 4.23 -17.18 3.64
N MET A 272 4.69 -16.15 2.93
CA MET A 272 3.98 -14.87 2.84
C MET A 272 2.59 -14.99 2.24
N ILE A 273 2.43 -15.74 1.16
CA ILE A 273 1.12 -15.95 0.51
C ILE A 273 0.12 -16.69 1.41
N MET A 274 0.60 -17.41 2.42
CA MET A 274 -0.20 -18.16 3.40
C MET A 274 -0.32 -17.45 4.74
N THR A 275 0.33 -16.30 4.92
CA THR A 275 0.32 -15.54 6.18
C THR A 275 -0.74 -14.44 6.12
N CYS A 276 -1.80 -14.60 6.89
CA CYS A 276 -2.83 -13.56 7.04
C CYS A 276 -2.25 -12.33 7.73
N PHE A 277 -2.88 -11.19 7.49
CA PHE A 277 -2.54 -9.91 8.09
C PHE A 277 -3.72 -9.31 8.84
N ASP A 278 -3.42 -8.42 9.77
CA ASP A 278 -4.41 -7.62 10.49
C ASP A 278 -4.14 -6.14 10.18
N TYR A 279 -5.04 -5.53 9.42
CA TYR A 279 -4.95 -4.12 9.04
C TYR A 279 -5.38 -3.15 10.16
N SER A 280 -5.99 -3.66 11.24
CA SER A 280 -6.47 -2.83 12.36
C SER A 280 -5.41 -2.59 13.44
N ASN A 281 -4.25 -3.24 13.32
CA ASN A 281 -3.18 -3.17 14.30
C ASN A 281 -1.82 -2.97 13.65
N ILE A 282 -0.88 -2.39 14.41
CA ILE A 282 0.54 -2.39 14.04
C ILE A 282 1.00 -3.82 13.83
N GLN A 283 1.73 -4.05 12.75
CA GLN A 283 2.08 -5.40 12.31
C GLN A 283 3.00 -6.11 13.31
N ASP A 284 2.75 -7.39 13.56
CA ASP A 284 3.54 -8.22 14.47
C ASP A 284 4.82 -8.80 13.82
N ARG A 285 4.95 -8.60 12.51
CA ARG A 285 6.09 -9.07 11.70
C ARG A 285 6.29 -8.21 10.47
N TYR A 286 7.50 -8.24 9.95
CA TYR A 286 7.88 -7.66 8.66
C TYR A 286 8.80 -8.62 7.93
N TYR A 287 8.60 -8.80 6.63
CA TYR A 287 9.49 -9.61 5.81
C TYR A 287 10.54 -8.74 5.16
N VAL A 288 11.79 -9.24 5.20
CA VAL A 288 12.96 -8.52 4.72
C VAL A 288 13.44 -9.14 3.40
N ILE A 289 13.39 -8.36 2.32
CA ILE A 289 13.96 -8.76 1.03
C ILE A 289 15.44 -8.40 0.94
N ASP A 290 16.20 -9.12 0.12
CA ASP A 290 17.61 -8.79 -0.14
C ASP A 290 17.77 -7.56 -1.05
N SER A 291 16.88 -7.43 -2.04
CA SER A 291 16.83 -6.30 -2.98
C SER A 291 15.48 -6.27 -3.72
N MET A 292 15.11 -5.13 -4.27
CA MET A 292 13.95 -5.01 -5.15
C MET A 292 14.05 -5.95 -6.36
N ASP A 293 15.22 -6.07 -6.95
CA ASP A 293 15.45 -6.99 -8.07
C ASP A 293 15.22 -8.45 -7.70
N SER A 294 15.60 -8.87 -6.48
CA SER A 294 15.36 -10.23 -6.01
C SER A 294 13.87 -10.50 -5.79
N LEU A 295 13.13 -9.53 -5.25
CA LEU A 295 11.68 -9.60 -5.10
C LEU A 295 10.98 -9.78 -6.45
N TYR A 296 11.28 -8.93 -7.42
CA TYR A 296 10.66 -8.98 -8.75
C TYR A 296 10.97 -10.27 -9.50
N LYS A 297 12.20 -10.75 -9.44
CA LYS A 297 12.59 -12.03 -10.02
C LYS A 297 11.87 -13.19 -9.35
N SER A 298 11.79 -13.17 -8.02
CA SER A 298 11.09 -14.21 -7.26
C SER A 298 9.60 -14.25 -7.59
N PHE A 299 8.93 -13.10 -7.64
CA PHE A 299 7.53 -13.01 -8.02
C PHE A 299 7.28 -13.63 -9.41
N ARG A 300 8.05 -13.19 -10.43
CA ARG A 300 7.91 -13.70 -11.80
C ARG A 300 8.18 -15.20 -11.92
N ALA A 301 9.18 -15.70 -11.18
CA ALA A 301 9.54 -17.13 -11.21
C ALA A 301 8.52 -18.03 -10.48
N ASN A 302 7.67 -17.44 -9.63
CA ASN A 302 6.78 -18.17 -8.74
C ASN A 302 5.30 -17.83 -8.92
N GLN A 303 4.89 -17.24 -10.02
CA GLN A 303 3.48 -16.87 -10.28
C GLN A 303 2.52 -18.07 -10.17
N GLN A 304 2.99 -19.30 -10.46
CA GLN A 304 2.20 -20.51 -10.28
C GLN A 304 1.75 -20.76 -8.83
N LEU A 305 2.43 -20.20 -7.83
CA LEU A 305 2.03 -20.31 -6.43
C LEU A 305 0.71 -19.57 -6.12
N PHE A 306 0.33 -18.63 -6.95
CA PHE A 306 -0.95 -17.91 -6.83
C PHE A 306 -2.10 -18.64 -7.51
N TRP A 307 -1.84 -19.80 -8.13
CA TRP A 307 -2.80 -20.66 -8.80
C TRP A 307 -2.93 -22.01 -8.08
N PHE A 308 -3.47 -21.97 -6.87
CA PHE A 308 -3.76 -23.20 -6.15
C PHE A 308 -4.99 -23.88 -6.74
N GLU A 309 -4.87 -25.17 -7.05
CA GLU A 309 -5.89 -25.93 -7.76
C GLU A 309 -6.61 -26.96 -6.87
N GLY A 310 -6.29 -26.99 -5.55
CA GLY A 310 -6.97 -27.80 -4.55
C GLY A 310 -6.15 -28.95 -3.95
#